data_e0b67b39c0b5f8f29b56a7861f106ff2
#
_entry.id   e0b67b39c0b5f8f29b56a7861f106ff2
#
_cell.length_a   1.000
_cell.length_b   1.000
_cell.length_c   1.000
_cell.angle_alpha   90.00
_cell.angle_beta   90.00
_cell.angle_gamma   90.00
#
_symmetry.space_group_name_H-M   'P 1'
#
loop_
_entity.id
_entity.type
_entity.pdbx_description
1 polymer ?
#
loop_
_entity_poly.entity_id
_entity_poly.type
_entity_poly.pdbx_seq_one_letter_code
_entity_poly.pdbx_strand_id
1 'polypeptide(L)'
;CGLYKNLKSGHCFLESRVFDPETGGNFTWGTLREITELEMQKEGLSIILKDLDAYHDRIADGNSQIDKMSQKEYSTFLKKHDSVGISVCDEQQLRLSPIKMDSRGFGAGKQEDQILIDLNCSHEEFYDALMEAFKTCGTFH
;
A
#
# COMPACT_ATOMS: atom_id res chain seq x y z
N CYS A 1 1.75 2.60 -4.99
CA CYS A 1 0.52 2.16 -4.34
C CYS A 1 0.77 1.84 -2.88
N GLY A 2 -0.29 1.66 -2.12
CA GLY A 2 -0.22 1.28 -0.73
C GLY A 2 -1.11 0.07 -0.47
N LEU A 3 -0.74 -0.72 0.51
CA LEU A 3 -1.55 -1.82 1.00
C LEU A 3 -1.84 -1.62 2.49
N TYR A 4 -3.10 -1.78 2.84
CA TYR A 4 -3.55 -1.79 4.22
C TYR A 4 -4.01 -3.19 4.56
N LYS A 5 -3.52 -3.76 5.65
CA LYS A 5 -3.94 -5.08 6.11
C LYS A 5 -4.78 -4.92 7.37
N ASN A 6 -6.02 -5.40 7.33
CA ASN A 6 -6.89 -5.36 8.49
C ASN A 6 -6.35 -6.29 9.58
N LEU A 7 -6.19 -5.77 10.78
CA LEU A 7 -5.60 -6.51 11.90
C LEU A 7 -6.47 -7.66 12.40
N LYS A 8 -7.77 -7.62 12.10
CA LYS A 8 -8.73 -8.63 12.53
C LYS A 8 -8.95 -9.71 11.47
N SER A 9 -9.27 -9.29 10.23
CA SER A 9 -9.64 -10.22 9.16
C SER A 9 -8.47 -10.75 8.36
N GLY A 10 -7.34 -10.04 8.36
CA GLY A 10 -6.19 -10.36 7.50
C GLY A 10 -6.39 -9.96 6.03
N HIS A 11 -7.55 -9.41 5.67
CA HIS A 11 -7.77 -8.91 4.31
C HIS A 11 -6.95 -7.65 4.04
N CYS A 12 -6.49 -7.51 2.81
CA CYS A 12 -5.75 -6.34 2.37
C CYS A 12 -6.64 -5.41 1.56
N PHE A 13 -6.32 -4.12 1.63
CA PHE A 13 -6.99 -3.09 0.83
C PHE A 13 -5.94 -2.35 0.03
N LEU A 14 -6.07 -2.37 -1.28
CA LEU A 14 -5.14 -1.72 -2.19
C LEU A 14 -5.57 -0.27 -2.40
N GLU A 15 -4.65 0.65 -2.07
CA GLU A 15 -4.77 2.07 -2.37
C GLU A 15 -3.99 2.38 -3.63
N SER A 16 -4.72 2.78 -4.67
CA SER A 16 -4.11 3.18 -5.94
C SER A 16 -3.72 4.66 -5.90
N ARG A 17 -2.73 5.04 -6.69
CA ARG A 17 -2.21 6.40 -6.78
C ARG A 17 -2.35 6.95 -8.18
N VAL A 18 -2.30 8.28 -8.29
CA VAL A 18 -2.33 9.01 -9.55
C VAL A 18 -1.35 10.17 -9.48
N PHE A 19 -0.68 10.46 -10.60
CA PHE A 19 0.15 11.65 -10.75
C PHE A 19 -0.69 12.80 -11.28
N ASP A 20 -0.58 13.96 -10.65
CA ASP A 20 -1.23 15.18 -11.13
C ASP A 20 -0.17 16.10 -11.77
N PRO A 21 -0.20 16.28 -13.10
CA PRO A 21 0.77 17.13 -13.77
C PRO A 21 0.63 18.61 -13.44
N GLU A 22 -0.53 19.05 -12.99
CA GLU A 22 -0.76 20.46 -12.62
C GLU A 22 -0.01 20.82 -11.34
N THR A 23 -0.01 19.94 -10.35
CA THR A 23 0.65 20.19 -9.06
C THR A 23 2.00 19.48 -8.92
N GLY A 24 2.28 18.51 -9.79
CA GLY A 24 3.48 17.67 -9.70
C GLY A 24 3.43 16.63 -8.57
N GLY A 25 2.28 16.46 -7.92
CA GLY A 25 2.13 15.57 -6.77
C GLY A 25 1.52 14.23 -7.09
N ASN A 26 1.63 13.33 -6.13
CA ASN A 26 0.98 12.03 -6.16
C ASN A 26 -0.18 12.03 -5.17
N PHE A 27 -1.33 11.56 -5.62
CA PHE A 27 -2.55 11.54 -4.83
C PHE A 27 -3.18 10.14 -4.83
N THR A 28 -4.01 9.86 -3.84
CA THR A 28 -4.84 8.66 -3.83
C THR A 28 -5.84 8.71 -4.99
N TRP A 29 -6.19 7.54 -5.53
CA TRP A 29 -7.09 7.45 -6.67
C TRP A 29 -8.08 6.31 -6.52
N GLY A 30 -9.34 6.58 -6.83
CA GLY A 30 -10.38 5.58 -6.86
C GLY A 30 -10.75 5.02 -5.49
N THR A 31 -11.36 3.84 -5.51
CA THR A 31 -11.78 3.13 -4.30
C THR A 31 -10.70 2.17 -3.82
N LEU A 32 -10.68 1.90 -2.52
CA LEU A 32 -9.84 0.85 -1.97
C LEU A 32 -10.35 -0.51 -2.47
N ARG A 33 -9.47 -1.29 -3.08
CA ARG A 33 -9.80 -2.63 -3.54
C ARG A 33 -9.54 -3.64 -2.44
N GLU A 34 -10.55 -4.37 -2.02
CA GLU A 34 -10.39 -5.46 -1.08
C GLU A 34 -9.76 -6.67 -1.76
N ILE A 35 -8.74 -7.24 -1.14
CA ILE A 35 -8.04 -8.44 -1.61
C ILE A 35 -8.04 -9.43 -0.46
N THR A 36 -8.64 -10.59 -0.67
CA THR A 36 -8.66 -11.62 0.36
C THR A 36 -7.25 -12.18 0.58
N GLU A 37 -7.04 -12.82 1.72
CA GLU A 37 -5.74 -13.44 2.02
C GLU A 37 -5.34 -14.46 0.95
N LEU A 38 -6.30 -15.28 0.50
CA LEU A 38 -6.05 -16.28 -0.54
C LEU A 38 -5.70 -15.65 -1.89
N GLU A 39 -6.41 -14.60 -2.30
CA GLU A 39 -6.09 -13.86 -3.52
C GLU A 39 -4.69 -13.24 -3.44
N MET A 40 -4.32 -12.71 -2.28
CA MET A 40 -3.00 -12.11 -2.09
C MET A 40 -1.90 -13.17 -2.23
N GLN A 41 -2.10 -14.37 -1.70
CA GLN A 41 -1.15 -15.48 -1.83
C GLN A 41 -0.97 -15.91 -3.28
N LYS A 42 -2.06 -16.01 -4.04
CA LYS A 42 -2.04 -16.57 -5.39
C LYS A 42 -1.77 -15.55 -6.48
N GLU A 43 -2.28 -14.33 -6.32
CA GLU A 43 -2.30 -13.32 -7.39
C GLU A 43 -1.79 -11.94 -6.95
N GLY A 44 -1.37 -11.78 -5.71
CA GLY A 44 -0.99 -10.50 -5.15
C GLY A 44 0.04 -9.75 -5.98
N LEU A 45 1.10 -10.43 -6.39
CA LEU A 45 2.14 -9.81 -7.23
C LEU A 45 1.57 -9.28 -8.55
N SER A 46 0.75 -10.07 -9.23
CA SER A 46 0.12 -9.65 -10.49
C SER A 46 -0.80 -8.45 -10.29
N ILE A 47 -1.59 -8.45 -9.22
CA ILE A 47 -2.49 -7.35 -8.91
C ILE A 47 -1.70 -6.05 -8.68
N ILE A 48 -0.63 -6.13 -7.90
CA ILE A 48 0.22 -4.98 -7.59
C ILE A 48 0.92 -4.45 -8.84
N LEU A 49 1.49 -5.32 -9.66
CA LEU A 49 2.18 -4.90 -10.87
C LEU A 49 1.24 -4.24 -11.87
N LYS A 50 0.02 -4.75 -12.03
CA LYS A 50 -1.00 -4.11 -12.87
C LYS A 50 -1.39 -2.73 -12.35
N ASP A 51 -1.53 -2.59 -11.06
CA ASP A 51 -1.86 -1.30 -10.45
C ASP A 51 -0.74 -0.27 -10.68
N LEU A 52 0.51 -0.67 -10.50
CA LEU A 52 1.66 0.19 -10.74
C LEU A 52 1.78 0.59 -12.21
N ASP A 53 1.51 -0.32 -13.14
CA ASP A 53 1.53 -0.03 -14.57
C ASP A 53 0.43 0.97 -14.97
N ALA A 54 -0.72 0.93 -14.33
CA ALA A 54 -1.83 1.81 -14.62
C ALA A 54 -1.64 3.25 -14.09
N TYR A 55 -0.64 3.49 -13.28
CA TYR A 55 -0.39 4.76 -12.61
C TYR A 55 -0.35 5.95 -13.59
N HIS A 56 0.36 5.79 -14.70
CA HIS A 56 0.54 6.87 -15.68
C HIS A 56 -0.68 7.12 -16.57
N ASP A 57 -1.62 6.18 -16.59
CA ASP A 57 -2.82 6.27 -17.42
C ASP A 57 -4.01 6.87 -16.67
N ARG A 58 -3.88 7.12 -15.39
CA ARG A 58 -4.96 7.64 -14.55
C ARG A 58 -5.03 9.15 -14.62
N ILE A 59 -6.23 9.68 -14.44
CA ILE A 59 -6.50 11.11 -14.36
C ILE A 59 -6.85 11.46 -12.92
N ALA A 60 -6.18 12.48 -12.37
CA ALA A 60 -6.46 12.99 -11.03
C ALA A 60 -7.80 13.73 -11.04
N ASP A 61 -8.84 13.12 -10.47
CA ASP A 61 -10.19 13.67 -10.45
C ASP A 61 -10.65 14.12 -9.05
N GLY A 62 -9.82 13.94 -8.02
CA GLY A 62 -10.14 14.31 -6.65
C GLY A 62 -11.24 13.46 -6.00
N ASN A 63 -11.57 12.31 -6.58
CA ASN A 63 -12.68 11.45 -6.16
C ASN A 63 -12.26 10.17 -5.44
N SER A 64 -11.10 10.16 -4.79
CA SER A 64 -10.68 8.95 -4.09
C SER A 64 -11.52 8.71 -2.83
N GLN A 65 -11.69 7.45 -2.49
CA GLN A 65 -12.37 7.03 -1.26
C GLN A 65 -11.66 7.60 -0.02
N ILE A 66 -10.33 7.61 -0.02
CA ILE A 66 -9.52 8.14 1.08
C ILE A 66 -9.78 9.64 1.26
N ASP A 67 -9.79 10.41 0.18
CA ASP A 67 -10.02 11.86 0.24
C ASP A 67 -11.42 12.22 0.74
N LYS A 68 -12.39 11.32 0.57
CA LYS A 68 -13.77 11.52 1.04
C LYS A 68 -13.95 11.17 2.50
N MET A 69 -12.98 10.53 3.13
CA MET A 69 -13.04 10.22 4.56
C MET A 69 -12.85 11.51 5.38
N SER A 70 -13.63 11.65 6.46
CA SER A 70 -13.33 12.65 7.47
C SER A 70 -12.02 12.28 8.17
N GLN A 71 -11.41 13.25 8.84
CA GLN A 71 -10.19 13.01 9.62
C GLN A 71 -10.40 11.91 10.67
N LYS A 72 -11.58 11.90 11.30
CA LYS A 72 -11.94 10.87 12.29
C LYS A 72 -12.06 9.48 11.67
N GLU A 73 -12.72 9.39 10.51
CA GLU A 73 -12.88 8.13 9.79
C GLU A 73 -11.52 7.58 9.35
N TYR A 74 -10.68 8.42 8.79
CA TYR A 74 -9.33 8.03 8.36
C TYR A 74 -8.47 7.58 9.53
N SER A 75 -8.50 8.31 10.63
CA SER A 75 -7.77 7.95 11.85
C SER A 75 -8.22 6.60 12.41
N THR A 76 -9.54 6.35 12.42
CA THR A 76 -10.10 5.06 12.84
C THR A 76 -9.67 3.93 11.93
N PHE A 77 -9.68 4.18 10.61
CA PHE A 77 -9.21 3.20 9.61
C PHE A 77 -7.75 2.83 9.86
N LEU A 78 -6.87 3.83 10.06
CA LEU A 78 -5.45 3.59 10.29
C LEU A 78 -5.19 2.78 11.56
N LYS A 79 -5.99 2.96 12.59
CA LYS A 79 -5.85 2.20 13.84
C LYS A 79 -6.18 0.71 13.69
N LYS A 80 -6.95 0.36 12.66
CA LYS A 80 -7.41 -1.01 12.42
C LYS A 80 -6.58 -1.74 11.37
N HIS A 81 -5.59 -1.06 10.76
CA HIS A 81 -4.84 -1.59 9.63
C HIS A 81 -3.35 -1.31 9.78
N ASP A 82 -2.54 -2.28 9.40
CA ASP A 82 -1.13 -2.05 9.12
C ASP A 82 -1.00 -1.53 7.69
N SER A 83 0.04 -0.75 7.41
CA SER A 83 0.24 -0.11 6.12
C SER A 83 1.63 -0.37 5.56
N VAL A 84 1.69 -0.78 4.30
CA VAL A 84 2.95 -0.96 3.55
C VAL A 84 2.84 -0.20 2.24
N GLY A 85 3.77 0.71 2.00
CA GLY A 85 3.90 1.38 0.71
C GLY A 85 4.66 0.49 -0.26
N ILE A 86 4.25 0.48 -1.53
CA ILE A 86 4.90 -0.31 -2.58
C ILE A 86 5.23 0.60 -3.76
N SER A 87 6.48 0.56 -4.19
CA SER A 87 6.95 1.33 -5.33
C SER A 87 7.98 0.54 -6.13
N VAL A 88 8.16 0.92 -7.39
CA VAL A 88 9.22 0.37 -8.23
C VAL A 88 10.50 1.15 -7.92
N CYS A 89 11.58 0.40 -7.70
CA CYS A 89 12.91 0.94 -7.46
C CYS A 89 13.86 0.35 -8.51
N ASP A 90 14.62 1.20 -9.20
CA ASP A 90 15.63 0.77 -10.18
C ASP A 90 15.13 -0.16 -11.29
N GLU A 91 13.97 0.09 -11.86
CA GLU A 91 13.38 -0.65 -13.01
C GLU A 91 13.17 -2.16 -12.80
N GLN A 92 13.92 -2.81 -11.92
CA GLN A 92 13.88 -4.26 -11.73
C GLN A 92 13.52 -4.70 -10.32
N GLN A 93 13.29 -3.78 -9.41
CA GLN A 93 12.99 -4.11 -8.02
C GLN A 93 11.73 -3.44 -7.53
N LEU A 94 11.00 -4.13 -6.66
CA LEU A 94 9.94 -3.55 -5.85
C LEU A 94 10.50 -3.20 -4.48
N ARG A 95 10.10 -2.04 -3.98
CA ARG A 95 10.38 -1.61 -2.62
C ARG A 95 9.12 -1.73 -1.79
N LEU A 96 9.18 -2.51 -0.73
CA LEU A 96 8.12 -2.62 0.26
C LEU A 96 8.53 -1.79 1.48
N SER A 97 7.74 -0.78 1.80
CA SER A 97 8.07 0.18 2.86
C SER A 97 7.04 0.07 3.99
N PRO A 98 7.36 -0.64 5.08
CA PRO A 98 6.47 -0.67 6.26
C PRO A 98 6.30 0.73 6.84
N ILE A 99 5.07 1.08 7.17
CA ILE A 99 4.75 2.37 7.79
C ILE A 99 4.47 2.13 9.27
N LYS A 100 5.23 2.79 10.13
CA LYS A 100 5.00 2.76 11.57
C LYS A 100 4.22 4.01 11.97
N MET A 101 3.09 3.80 12.62
CA MET A 101 2.24 4.88 13.09
C MET A 101 2.65 5.30 14.51
N ASP A 102 2.65 6.60 14.78
CA ASP A 102 2.80 7.10 16.13
C ASP A 102 1.43 7.24 16.83
N SER A 103 1.43 7.63 18.11
CA SER A 103 0.21 7.79 18.89
C SER A 103 -0.73 8.89 18.38
N ARG A 104 -0.23 9.78 17.52
CA ARG A 104 -1.00 10.89 16.93
C ARG A 104 -1.64 10.50 15.61
N GLY A 105 -1.33 9.33 15.05
CA GLY A 105 -1.84 8.88 13.77
C GLY A 105 -0.97 9.26 12.57
N PHE A 106 0.23 9.77 12.79
CA PHE A 106 1.15 10.06 11.72
C PHE A 106 2.05 8.85 11.43
N GLY A 107 2.09 8.46 10.17
CA GLY A 107 2.91 7.34 9.73
C GLY A 107 4.21 7.79 9.10
N ALA A 108 5.26 7.02 9.35
CA ALA A 108 6.55 7.21 8.70
C ALA A 108 7.22 5.87 8.44
N GLY A 109 7.81 5.72 7.26
CA GLY A 109 8.65 4.57 6.95
C GLY A 109 10.10 4.87 7.27
N LYS A 110 10.82 3.86 7.73
CA LYS A 110 12.27 3.94 7.94
C LYS A 110 12.98 3.21 6.81
N GLN A 111 14.04 3.82 6.29
CA GLN A 111 14.82 3.23 5.20
C GLN A 111 15.35 1.85 5.57
N GLU A 112 15.78 1.66 6.80
CA GLU A 112 16.32 0.38 7.31
C GLU A 112 15.29 -0.75 7.35
N ASP A 113 13.99 -0.42 7.36
CA ASP A 113 12.90 -1.40 7.40
C ASP A 113 12.40 -1.77 5.99
N GLN A 114 12.91 -1.12 4.95
CA GLN A 114 12.48 -1.37 3.58
C GLN A 114 12.98 -2.73 3.09
N ILE A 115 12.13 -3.43 2.35
CA ILE A 115 12.45 -4.71 1.73
C ILE A 115 12.49 -4.51 0.22
N LEU A 116 13.58 -4.90 -0.41
CA LEU A 116 13.74 -4.87 -1.86
C LEU A 116 13.62 -6.30 -2.40
N ILE A 117 12.75 -6.49 -3.38
CA ILE A 117 12.58 -7.77 -4.06
C ILE A 117 12.60 -7.57 -5.56
N ASP A 118 12.96 -8.63 -6.29
CA ASP A 118 13.02 -8.60 -7.74
C ASP A 118 11.60 -8.58 -8.34
N LEU A 119 11.39 -7.80 -9.40
CA LEU A 119 10.11 -7.78 -10.13
C LEU A 119 9.74 -9.14 -10.72
N ASN A 120 10.73 -9.99 -10.97
CA ASN A 120 10.53 -11.33 -11.52
C ASN A 120 10.46 -12.42 -10.44
N CYS A 121 10.31 -12.03 -9.17
CA CYS A 121 10.17 -13.00 -8.09
C CYS A 121 8.88 -13.83 -8.26
N SER A 122 8.80 -14.96 -7.58
CA SER A 122 7.60 -15.78 -7.56
C SER A 122 6.51 -15.13 -6.71
N HIS A 123 5.26 -15.58 -6.91
CA HIS A 123 4.14 -15.14 -6.07
C HIS A 123 4.37 -15.46 -4.59
N GLU A 124 4.98 -16.61 -4.32
CA GLU A 124 5.32 -17.03 -2.95
C GLU A 124 6.36 -16.10 -2.32
N GLU A 125 7.42 -15.78 -3.05
CA GLU A 125 8.46 -14.86 -2.58
C GLU A 125 7.89 -13.48 -2.28
N PHE A 126 7.03 -12.97 -3.17
CA PHE A 126 6.35 -11.69 -2.96
C PHE A 126 5.49 -11.72 -1.71
N TYR A 127 4.67 -12.77 -1.56
CA TYR A 127 3.79 -12.90 -0.40
C TYR A 127 4.57 -12.96 0.91
N ASP A 128 5.63 -13.74 0.94
CA ASP A 128 6.48 -13.88 2.14
C ASP A 128 7.12 -12.54 2.51
N ALA A 129 7.64 -11.81 1.51
CA ALA A 129 8.23 -10.49 1.73
C ALA A 129 7.18 -9.49 2.22
N LEU A 130 5.98 -9.52 1.65
CA LEU A 130 4.88 -8.65 2.05
C LEU A 130 4.46 -8.92 3.51
N MET A 131 4.33 -10.19 3.90
CA MET A 131 3.98 -10.54 5.26
C MET A 131 5.07 -10.13 6.25
N GLU A 132 6.32 -10.25 5.86
CA GLU A 132 7.44 -9.77 6.66
C GLU A 132 7.40 -8.25 6.84
N ALA A 133 7.07 -7.51 5.79
CA ALA A 133 6.88 -6.06 5.86
C ALA A 133 5.75 -5.71 6.82
N PHE A 134 4.63 -6.40 6.77
CA PHE A 134 3.52 -6.16 7.71
C PHE A 134 3.90 -6.45 9.16
N LYS A 135 4.73 -7.46 9.42
CA LYS A 135 5.21 -7.74 10.78
C LYS A 135 6.07 -6.60 11.33
N THR A 136 6.77 -5.88 10.47
CA THR A 136 7.61 -4.76 10.87
C THR A 136 6.80 -3.51 11.18
N CYS A 137 5.56 -3.42 10.69
CA CYS A 137 4.67 -2.29 10.98
C CYS A 137 4.43 -2.19 12.48
N GLY A 138 4.65 -1.02 13.04
CA GLY A 138 4.26 -0.75 14.41
C GLY A 138 2.76 -0.48 14.46
N THR A 139 2.10 -1.05 15.46
CA THR A 139 0.71 -0.73 15.72
C THR A 139 0.59 0.48 16.62
N PHE A 140 -0.54 1.14 16.55
CA PHE A 140 -0.90 2.19 17.52
C PHE A 140 -0.93 1.63 18.93
N HIS A 141 -0.21 2.27 19.79
CA HIS A 141 -0.21 1.97 21.22
C HIS A 141 -0.41 3.24 22.02
#